data_30aa0608ea6c1b1d61a5d01b53641d8c
#
_entry.id   30aa0608ea6c1b1d61a5d01b53641d8c
#
_cell.length_a   1.000
_cell.length_b   1.000
_cell.length_c   1.000
_cell.angle_alpha   90.00
_cell.angle_beta   90.00
_cell.angle_gamma   90.00
#
_symmetry.space_group_name_H-M   'P 1'
#
loop_
_entity.id
_entity.type
_entity.pdbx_description
1 polymer ?
#
loop_
_entity_poly.entity_id
_entity_poly.type
_entity_poly.pdbx_seq_one_letter_code
_entity_poly.pdbx_strand_id
1 'polypeptide(L)'
;MLLSLTLISLFFTPGLSLECYVCSSSTTNEQCNSNTAECETPLDTCMTSIDILGIAKAIVKQCASRATCQGAASTASLDENGNGNIVNCCNGYNLCNFSGAESVRFHVSLLLLTLAVVRLLSL
;
A
#
# COMPACT_ATOMS: atom_id res chain seq x y z
N MET A 1 -3.90 18.00 -38.30
CA MET A 1 -5.19 17.55 -37.74
C MET A 1 -5.14 16.19 -37.02
N LEU A 2 -4.55 15.17 -37.64
CA LEU A 2 -4.39 13.85 -37.00
C LEU A 2 -3.49 13.87 -35.77
N LEU A 3 -2.44 14.66 -35.78
CA LEU A 3 -1.52 14.82 -34.65
C LEU A 3 -2.19 15.48 -33.43
N SER A 4 -3.08 16.46 -33.66
CA SER A 4 -3.79 17.09 -32.53
C SER A 4 -4.83 16.21 -31.91
N LEU A 5 -5.48 15.34 -32.69
CA LEU A 5 -6.43 14.35 -32.18
C LEU A 5 -5.73 13.27 -31.36
N THR A 6 -4.52 12.86 -31.79
CA THR A 6 -3.71 11.89 -31.08
C THR A 6 -3.22 12.46 -29.74
N LEU A 7 -2.81 13.73 -29.74
CA LEU A 7 -2.40 14.42 -28.51
C LEU A 7 -3.56 14.57 -27.52
N ILE A 8 -4.76 14.88 -28.00
CA ILE A 8 -5.94 15.01 -27.14
C ILE A 8 -6.30 13.65 -26.51
N SER A 9 -6.18 12.55 -27.26
CA SER A 9 -6.47 11.23 -26.74
C SER A 9 -5.45 10.79 -25.66
N LEU A 10 -4.21 11.29 -25.74
CA LEU A 10 -3.21 11.03 -24.71
C LEU A 10 -3.52 11.72 -23.38
N PHE A 11 -4.17 12.89 -23.42
CA PHE A 11 -4.59 13.59 -22.21
C PHE A 11 -5.80 12.96 -21.52
N PHE A 12 -6.58 12.17 -22.24
CA PHE A 12 -7.78 11.52 -21.72
C PHE A 12 -7.59 10.02 -21.51
N THR A 13 -6.35 9.52 -21.44
CA THR A 13 -6.10 8.11 -21.16
C THR A 13 -6.59 7.76 -19.75
N PRO A 14 -7.28 6.58 -19.60
CA PRO A 14 -7.84 6.18 -18.29
C PRO A 14 -6.79 5.77 -17.27
N GLY A 15 -5.51 6.06 -17.49
CA GLY A 15 -4.42 5.74 -16.57
C GLY A 15 -4.24 6.69 -15.39
N LEU A 16 -5.18 7.67 -15.21
CA LEU A 16 -5.07 8.65 -14.13
C LEU A 16 -5.75 8.24 -12.84
N SER A 17 -6.57 7.17 -12.85
CA SER A 17 -7.21 6.66 -11.64
C SER A 17 -6.30 5.65 -10.96
N LEU A 18 -6.19 5.77 -9.64
CA LEU A 18 -5.42 4.85 -8.83
C LEU A 18 -6.23 3.59 -8.54
N GLU A 19 -5.60 2.43 -8.67
CA GLU A 19 -6.21 1.17 -8.30
C GLU A 19 -5.57 0.64 -7.02
N CYS A 20 -6.40 0.18 -6.09
CA CYS A 20 -5.95 -0.35 -4.80
C CYS A 20 -6.53 -1.74 -4.56
N TYR A 21 -5.82 -2.57 -3.81
CA TYR A 21 -6.44 -3.74 -3.20
C TYR A 21 -7.43 -3.29 -2.14
N VAL A 22 -8.57 -3.98 -2.05
CA VAL A 22 -9.62 -3.66 -1.09
C VAL A 22 -10.10 -4.93 -0.37
N CYS A 23 -10.25 -4.82 0.95
CA CYS A 23 -10.84 -5.86 1.78
C CYS A 23 -11.44 -5.24 3.03
N SER A 24 -12.51 -5.86 3.56
CA SER A 24 -13.21 -5.32 4.73
C SER A 24 -12.67 -5.83 6.06
N SER A 25 -12.15 -7.04 6.08
CA SER A 25 -11.47 -7.62 7.24
C SER A 25 -10.97 -9.01 6.85
N SER A 26 -9.67 -9.18 6.84
CA SER A 26 -9.06 -10.45 6.49
C SER A 26 -7.97 -10.79 7.49
N THR A 27 -7.78 -12.08 7.75
CA THR A 27 -6.73 -12.54 8.66
C THR A 27 -5.39 -12.70 7.95
N THR A 28 -5.39 -12.82 6.62
CA THR A 28 -4.17 -12.96 5.82
C THR A 28 -4.11 -11.92 4.73
N ASN A 29 -2.90 -11.55 4.35
CA ASN A 29 -2.66 -10.61 3.27
C ASN A 29 -3.14 -11.16 1.91
N GLU A 30 -3.00 -12.45 1.70
CA GLU A 30 -3.45 -13.10 0.46
C GLU A 30 -4.96 -12.98 0.26
N GLN A 31 -5.73 -13.19 1.32
CA GLN A 31 -7.19 -13.04 1.28
C GLN A 31 -7.56 -11.58 1.01
N CYS A 32 -6.83 -10.65 1.63
CA CYS A 32 -7.08 -9.23 1.45
C CYS A 32 -6.80 -8.77 0.02
N ASN A 33 -5.87 -9.43 -0.67
CA ASN A 33 -5.50 -9.08 -2.03
C ASN A 33 -6.34 -9.80 -3.10
N SER A 34 -7.46 -10.40 -2.72
CA SER A 34 -8.36 -11.07 -3.66
C SER A 34 -9.21 -10.10 -4.50
N ASN A 35 -9.41 -8.88 -4.03
CA ASN A 35 -10.26 -7.89 -4.67
C ASN A 35 -9.52 -6.58 -4.86
N THR A 36 -9.87 -5.86 -5.93
CA THR A 36 -9.31 -4.55 -6.25
C THR A 36 -10.44 -3.58 -6.56
N ALA A 37 -10.14 -2.28 -6.46
CA ALA A 37 -11.07 -1.22 -6.81
C ALA A 37 -10.32 -0.05 -7.41
N GLU A 38 -10.95 0.62 -8.38
CA GLU A 38 -10.46 1.89 -8.87
C GLU A 38 -10.91 3.00 -7.92
N CYS A 39 -9.96 3.81 -7.47
CA CYS A 39 -10.23 4.91 -6.56
C CYS A 39 -10.66 6.13 -7.36
N GLU A 40 -11.83 6.66 -7.04
CA GLU A 40 -12.33 7.89 -7.66
C GLU A 40 -11.93 9.10 -6.83
N THR A 41 -11.66 10.20 -7.50
CA THR A 41 -11.35 11.47 -6.83
C THR A 41 -12.47 11.84 -5.86
N PRO A 42 -12.19 12.24 -4.61
CA PRO A 42 -10.88 12.62 -4.04
C PRO A 42 -10.10 11.49 -3.39
N LEU A 43 -10.47 10.24 -3.61
CA LEU A 43 -9.79 9.08 -3.04
C LEU A 43 -8.57 8.73 -3.91
N ASP A 44 -7.42 9.29 -3.57
CA ASP A 44 -6.19 9.22 -4.35
C ASP A 44 -5.09 8.43 -3.67
N THR A 45 -5.43 7.66 -2.65
CA THR A 45 -4.45 6.95 -1.82
C THR A 45 -4.97 5.54 -1.50
N CYS A 46 -4.06 4.57 -1.50
CA CYS A 46 -4.35 3.23 -1.01
C CYS A 46 -3.98 3.15 0.47
N MET A 47 -4.93 2.76 1.30
CA MET A 47 -4.73 2.65 2.74
C MET A 47 -4.78 1.20 3.17
N THR A 48 -3.82 0.79 3.99
CA THR A 48 -3.81 -0.49 4.67
C THR A 48 -3.84 -0.24 6.17
N SER A 49 -4.84 -0.80 6.84
CA SER A 49 -4.95 -0.76 8.29
C SER A 49 -4.89 -2.18 8.84
N ILE A 50 -4.05 -2.39 9.84
CA ILE A 50 -3.88 -3.70 10.48
C ILE A 50 -4.10 -3.53 11.96
N ASP A 51 -5.14 -4.19 12.48
CA ASP A 51 -5.42 -4.26 13.91
C ASP A 51 -4.82 -5.53 14.47
N ILE A 52 -4.06 -5.41 15.55
CA ILE A 52 -3.38 -6.54 16.19
C ILE A 52 -3.82 -6.63 17.64
N LEU A 53 -4.30 -7.80 18.01
CA LEU A 53 -4.67 -8.12 19.39
C LEU A 53 -4.16 -9.52 19.72
N GLY A 54 -3.02 -9.60 20.43
CA GLY A 54 -2.34 -10.85 20.69
C GLY A 54 -1.85 -11.50 19.40
N ILE A 55 -2.32 -12.71 19.13
CA ILE A 55 -2.04 -13.43 17.88
C ILE A 55 -3.08 -13.14 16.80
N ALA A 56 -4.18 -12.47 17.16
CA ALA A 56 -5.23 -12.12 16.21
C ALA A 56 -4.85 -10.88 15.40
N LYS A 57 -5.14 -10.93 14.11
CA LYS A 57 -4.82 -9.85 13.18
C LYS A 57 -6.00 -9.64 12.23
N ALA A 58 -6.37 -8.39 12.02
CA ALA A 58 -7.41 -8.03 11.05
C ALA A 58 -6.84 -6.99 10.09
N ILE A 59 -6.87 -7.30 8.79
CA ILE A 59 -6.34 -6.44 7.73
C ILE A 59 -7.50 -5.82 6.97
N VAL A 60 -7.48 -4.50 6.84
CA VAL A 60 -8.45 -3.73 6.04
C VAL A 60 -7.66 -2.95 5.00
N LYS A 61 -8.03 -3.06 3.74
CA LYS A 61 -7.44 -2.29 2.66
C LYS A 61 -8.55 -1.55 1.92
N GLN A 62 -8.29 -0.30 1.56
CA GLN A 62 -9.32 0.53 0.92
C GLN A 62 -8.71 1.75 0.23
N CYS A 63 -9.50 2.35 -0.65
CA CYS A 63 -9.20 3.68 -1.17
C CYS A 63 -9.50 4.71 -0.09
N ALA A 64 -8.67 5.73 0.01
CA ALA A 64 -8.85 6.82 0.96
C ALA A 64 -8.32 8.12 0.35
N SER A 65 -8.71 9.25 0.94
CA SER A 65 -8.04 10.50 0.63
C SER A 65 -6.69 10.53 1.35
N ARG A 66 -5.75 11.26 0.80
CA ARG A 66 -4.43 11.40 1.40
C ARG A 66 -4.51 11.93 2.84
N ALA A 67 -5.35 12.94 3.05
CA ALA A 67 -5.51 13.54 4.38
C ALA A 67 -6.08 12.54 5.38
N THR A 68 -7.09 11.76 4.98
CA THR A 68 -7.69 10.74 5.85
C THR A 68 -6.67 9.64 6.20
N CYS A 69 -5.93 9.17 5.21
CA CYS A 69 -4.95 8.12 5.43
C CYS A 69 -3.80 8.60 6.33
N GLN A 70 -3.27 9.78 6.08
CA GLN A 70 -2.21 10.36 6.91
C GLN A 70 -2.68 10.64 8.33
N GLY A 71 -3.93 11.08 8.50
CA GLY A 71 -4.53 11.25 9.82
C GLY A 71 -4.63 9.95 10.59
N ALA A 72 -5.10 8.89 9.94
CA ALA A 72 -5.16 7.57 10.56
C ALA A 72 -3.77 7.03 10.90
N ALA A 73 -2.80 7.23 10.01
CA ALA A 73 -1.42 6.79 10.23
C ALA A 73 -0.77 7.51 11.42
N SER A 74 -1.09 8.80 11.59
CA SER A 74 -0.50 9.60 12.67
C SER A 74 -1.01 9.20 14.06
N THR A 75 -2.21 8.62 14.14
CA THR A 75 -2.80 8.16 15.41
C THR A 75 -2.59 6.66 15.64
N ALA A 76 -2.11 5.94 14.65
CA ALA A 76 -1.87 4.51 14.77
C ALA A 76 -0.63 4.25 15.64
N SER A 77 -0.71 3.28 16.54
CA SER A 77 0.40 2.93 17.41
C SER A 77 0.23 1.51 17.93
N LEU A 78 1.36 0.92 18.31
CA LEU A 78 1.39 -0.37 19.00
C LEU A 78 1.82 -0.14 20.45
N ASP A 79 1.26 -0.92 21.37
CA ASP A 79 1.66 -0.89 22.76
C ASP A 79 2.92 -1.74 22.99
N GLU A 80 3.34 -1.88 24.25
CA GLU A 80 4.54 -2.63 24.63
C GLU A 80 4.44 -4.11 24.26
N ASN A 81 3.24 -4.64 24.18
CA ASN A 81 2.99 -6.04 23.82
C ASN A 81 2.78 -6.25 22.31
N GLY A 82 2.87 -5.18 21.52
CA GLY A 82 2.67 -5.24 20.08
C GLY A 82 1.21 -5.21 19.67
N ASN A 83 0.29 -4.89 20.57
CA ASN A 83 -1.12 -4.74 20.28
C ASN A 83 -1.42 -3.30 19.85
N GLY A 84 -2.37 -3.14 18.95
CA GLY A 84 -2.78 -1.83 18.49
C GLY A 84 -3.09 -1.83 17.00
N ASN A 85 -2.70 -0.76 16.35
CA ASN A 85 -3.07 -0.52 14.97
C ASN A 85 -1.85 -0.01 14.18
N ILE A 86 -1.69 -0.51 12.96
CA ILE A 86 -0.70 -0.03 12.01
C ILE A 86 -1.44 0.48 10.78
N VAL A 87 -1.09 1.66 10.28
CA VAL A 87 -1.68 2.23 9.08
C VAL A 87 -0.59 2.62 8.09
N ASN A 88 -0.71 2.16 6.85
CA ASN A 88 0.18 2.50 5.77
C ASN A 88 -0.58 3.16 4.64
N CYS A 89 0.04 4.17 4.02
CA CYS A 89 -0.53 4.92 2.92
C CYS A 89 0.42 4.88 1.74
N CYS A 90 -0.11 4.64 0.54
CA CYS A 90 0.70 4.69 -0.67
C CYS A 90 -0.13 5.17 -1.86
N ASN A 91 0.50 5.82 -2.80
CA ASN A 91 -0.17 6.29 -4.03
C ASN A 91 0.78 6.40 -5.22
N GLY A 92 1.96 5.81 -5.12
CA GLY A 92 2.99 5.93 -6.16
C GLY A 92 2.71 5.13 -7.42
N TYR A 93 1.91 4.07 -7.33
CA TYR A 93 1.57 3.20 -8.46
C TYR A 93 0.33 2.37 -8.12
N ASN A 94 -0.29 1.80 -9.16
CA ASN A 94 -1.47 0.96 -8.99
C ASN A 94 -1.14 -0.29 -8.15
N LEU A 95 -2.06 -0.64 -7.26
CA LEU A 95 -1.94 -1.79 -6.38
C LEU A 95 -0.71 -1.70 -5.45
N CYS A 96 -0.34 -0.48 -5.07
CA CYS A 96 0.82 -0.24 -4.20
C CYS A 96 0.64 -0.85 -2.80
N ASN A 97 -0.59 -1.08 -2.36
CA ASN A 97 -0.87 -1.65 -1.05
C ASN A 97 -0.91 -3.18 -1.04
N PHE A 98 0.00 -3.81 -1.78
CA PHE A 98 0.03 -5.27 -1.92
C PHE A 98 0.59 -6.00 -0.70
N SER A 99 1.39 -5.34 0.14
CA SER A 99 2.07 -5.98 1.27
C SER A 99 1.39 -5.64 2.61
N GLY A 100 1.54 -6.53 3.58
CA GLY A 100 1.29 -6.22 4.99
C GLY A 100 2.55 -5.62 5.63
N ALA A 101 2.40 -5.06 6.84
CA ALA A 101 3.51 -4.39 7.52
C ALA A 101 4.74 -5.29 7.75
N GLU A 102 4.52 -6.59 7.94
CA GLU A 102 5.58 -7.56 8.14
C GLU A 102 6.45 -7.76 6.90
N SER A 103 5.86 -7.67 5.70
CA SER A 103 6.58 -7.80 4.43
C SER A 103 7.60 -6.69 4.22
N VAL A 104 7.31 -5.49 4.69
CA VAL A 104 8.22 -4.34 4.56
C VAL A 104 9.51 -4.58 5.33
N ARG A 105 9.41 -5.10 6.56
CA ARG A 105 10.58 -5.46 7.38
C ARG A 105 11.46 -6.50 6.69
N PHE A 106 10.84 -7.50 6.10
CA PHE A 106 11.53 -8.58 5.42
C PHE A 106 12.33 -8.06 4.21
N HIS A 107 11.75 -7.16 3.44
CA HIS A 107 12.42 -6.55 2.28
C HIS A 107 13.64 -5.73 2.67
N VAL A 108 13.58 -5.01 3.77
CA VAL A 108 14.71 -4.22 4.27
C VAL A 108 15.87 -5.15 4.65
N SER A 109 15.58 -6.26 5.33
CA SER A 109 16.59 -7.25 5.71
C SER A 109 17.27 -7.88 4.49
N LEU A 110 16.49 -8.23 3.47
CA LEU A 110 17.02 -8.78 2.21
C LEU A 110 17.90 -7.76 1.49
N LEU A 111 17.50 -6.49 1.46
CA LEU A 111 18.27 -5.44 0.83
C LEU A 111 19.63 -5.26 1.50
N LEU A 112 19.67 -5.22 2.82
CA LEU A 112 20.90 -5.11 3.59
C LEU A 112 21.81 -6.30 3.35
N LEU A 113 21.27 -7.51 3.32
CA LEU A 113 22.03 -8.72 3.05
C LEU A 113 22.64 -8.69 1.65
N THR A 114 21.86 -8.27 0.65
CA THR A 114 22.32 -8.14 -0.73
C THR A 114 23.46 -7.15 -0.85
N LEU A 115 23.36 -6.01 -0.19
CA LEU A 115 24.42 -4.99 -0.16
C LEU A 115 25.70 -5.51 0.50
N ALA A 116 25.58 -6.28 1.59
CA ALA A 116 26.71 -6.88 2.25
C ALA A 116 27.44 -7.90 1.35
N VAL A 117 26.69 -8.75 0.65
CA VAL A 117 27.23 -9.73 -0.29
C VAL A 117 27.95 -9.05 -1.45
N VAL A 118 27.35 -8.00 -2.03
CA VAL A 118 27.95 -7.23 -3.12
C VAL A 118 29.28 -6.60 -2.67
N ARG A 119 29.34 -6.07 -1.48
CA ARG A 119 30.58 -5.49 -0.94
C ARG A 119 31.67 -6.53 -0.76
N LEU A 120 31.31 -7.72 -0.26
CA LEU A 120 32.27 -8.82 -0.10
C LEU A 120 32.81 -9.30 -1.44
N LEU A 121 31.96 -9.35 -2.48
CA LEU A 121 32.36 -9.79 -3.81
C LEU A 121 33.20 -8.75 -4.57
N SER A 122 33.08 -7.47 -4.20
CA SER A 122 33.85 -6.39 -4.84
C SER A 122 35.22 -6.15 -4.18
N LEU A 123 35.52 -6.83 -3.09
CA LEU A 123 36.83 -6.84 -2.47
C LEU A 123 37.75 -7.84 -3.20
#